data_79a3cb4227e891c3e418aede9be6cc4c
#
_entry.id   79a3cb4227e891c3e418aede9be6cc4c
#
_cell.length_a   1.000
_cell.length_b   1.000
_cell.length_c   1.000
_cell.angle_alpha   90.00
_cell.angle_beta   90.00
_cell.angle_gamma   90.00
#
_symmetry.space_group_name_H-M   'P 1'
#
loop_
_entity.id
_entity.type
_entity.pdbx_description
1 polymer ?
#
loop_
_entity_poly.entity_id
_entity_poly.type
_entity_poly.pdbx_seq_one_letter_code
_entity_poly.pdbx_strand_id
1 'polypeptide(L)'
;MKPLVWLMLAWACTGAVSAQSLDESWSLSGKLRTQWEGRQVAELGPLAQANALESGTVNLAAQGTTAQVELHASGRNWSAIATAQQQAWDAQRGQSTASINELVATMDAGSWQFSGGKKIVGWDVGYAFRPNDMVQQEVRRTLVSSTNEGRPVVMAEHFGAESSWSLVAVNPGGNVDCLGGCEPAWAARYYQRLGAADGHAFARIADRTGLSAGAALAWVASEGLELHASVRSLQHADSKTMNLASTALVASNPWQASTTPGATQALLGGTWTNAQQFSLLLEAWWDATALSSDQWADWRKRNQALGALAQRGAPVSAVAGNLAWQSESFGVSSSLQRGNMYARLSWDIDAWQPSLDMLYHPADAGLMVTASIQWKGDTLQVQGGVRVSTGPDDAVLMQLPLRRQAFLLASWAF
;
A
#
# COMPACT_ATOMS: atom_id res chain seq x y z
N MET A 1 -2.52 14.96 30.70
CA MET A 1 -1.94 13.62 30.57
C MET A 1 -0.69 13.69 29.69
N LYS A 2 0.40 14.26 30.20
CA LYS A 2 1.63 14.56 29.45
C LYS A 2 2.93 13.85 29.88
N PRO A 3 2.95 12.81 30.72
CA PRO A 3 4.26 12.24 31.12
C PRO A 3 4.63 10.90 30.47
N LEU A 4 3.75 10.20 29.74
CA LEU A 4 4.08 8.84 29.27
C LEU A 4 4.98 8.80 28.03
N VAL A 5 4.94 9.82 27.18
CA VAL A 5 5.76 9.87 25.95
C VAL A 5 7.25 10.05 26.27
N TRP A 6 7.57 10.79 27.34
CA TRP A 6 8.95 11.02 27.77
C TRP A 6 9.59 9.81 28.46
N LEU A 7 8.80 8.94 29.07
CA LEU A 7 9.34 7.75 29.72
C LEU A 7 9.80 6.67 28.74
N MET A 8 9.19 6.54 27.56
CA MET A 8 9.64 5.59 26.53
C MET A 8 10.92 6.04 25.82
N LEU A 9 11.11 7.35 25.63
CA LEU A 9 12.37 7.88 25.08
C LEU A 9 13.55 7.78 26.06
N ALA A 10 13.31 7.86 27.36
CA ALA A 10 14.35 7.73 28.38
C ALA A 10 14.85 6.28 28.58
N TRP A 11 14.01 5.27 28.26
CA TRP A 11 14.42 3.86 28.34
C TRP A 11 15.20 3.40 27.10
N ALA A 12 15.00 4.02 25.95
CA ALA A 12 15.74 3.70 24.73
C ALA A 12 17.21 4.19 24.78
N CYS A 13 17.53 5.16 25.62
CA CYS A 13 18.88 5.72 25.71
C CYS A 13 19.84 4.99 26.69
N THR A 14 19.38 4.00 27.47
CA THR A 14 20.23 3.34 28.46
C THR A 14 20.61 1.90 28.16
N GLY A 15 20.23 1.38 26.99
CA GLY A 15 20.56 0.03 26.56
C GLY A 15 21.22 0.01 25.18
N ALA A 16 22.49 0.38 25.04
CA ALA A 16 23.31 -0.22 24.01
C ALA A 16 23.43 -1.70 24.37
N VAL A 17 22.46 -2.51 23.97
CA VAL A 17 22.62 -3.96 23.94
C VAL A 17 23.69 -4.21 22.89
N SER A 18 24.96 -4.30 23.34
CA SER A 18 25.99 -4.93 22.55
C SER A 18 25.43 -6.29 22.15
N ALA A 19 25.21 -6.51 20.88
CA ALA A 19 24.97 -7.84 20.34
C ALA A 19 26.23 -8.64 20.64
N GLN A 20 26.29 -9.24 21.85
CA GLN A 20 27.25 -10.28 22.11
C GLN A 20 26.96 -11.40 21.13
N SER A 21 27.98 -11.84 20.42
CA SER A 21 27.97 -13.01 19.55
C SER A 21 27.45 -14.22 20.35
N LEU A 22 26.13 -14.38 20.35
CA LEU A 22 25.48 -15.58 20.79
C LEU A 22 25.60 -16.54 19.62
N ASP A 23 26.50 -17.50 19.73
CA ASP A 23 26.73 -18.64 18.83
C ASP A 23 26.43 -18.35 17.35
N GLU A 24 27.31 -18.61 16.40
CA GLU A 24 27.25 -18.27 14.95
C GLU A 24 25.95 -18.72 14.22
N SER A 25 24.91 -19.13 14.93
CA SER A 25 23.69 -19.74 14.41
C SER A 25 22.50 -18.81 14.26
N TRP A 26 22.47 -17.60 14.83
CA TRP A 26 21.36 -16.69 14.71
C TRP A 26 21.76 -15.20 14.80
N SER A 27 20.93 -14.34 14.23
CA SER A 27 21.10 -12.89 14.26
C SER A 27 19.84 -12.18 14.76
N LEU A 28 20.02 -11.05 15.44
CA LEU A 28 18.95 -10.16 15.87
C LEU A 28 19.33 -8.74 15.47
N SER A 29 18.40 -8.04 14.85
CA SER A 29 18.51 -6.62 14.53
C SER A 29 17.16 -5.94 14.75
N GLY A 30 17.15 -4.63 14.83
CA GLY A 30 15.92 -3.91 15.03
C GLY A 30 15.94 -2.52 14.42
N LYS A 31 14.76 -1.95 14.30
CA LYS A 31 14.53 -0.58 13.85
C LYS A 31 13.51 0.10 14.73
N LEU A 32 13.85 1.25 15.30
CA LEU A 32 12.91 2.16 15.93
C LEU A 32 12.56 3.26 14.92
N ARG A 33 11.26 3.48 14.73
CA ARG A 33 10.74 4.51 13.81
C ARG A 33 9.79 5.43 14.57
N THR A 34 9.97 6.72 14.45
CA THR A 34 9.04 7.72 14.97
C THR A 34 8.63 8.64 13.83
N GLN A 35 7.33 8.84 13.66
CA GLN A 35 6.73 9.66 12.63
C GLN A 35 5.78 10.67 13.26
N TRP A 36 5.90 11.92 12.84
CA TRP A 36 4.91 12.96 13.06
C TRP A 36 4.23 13.30 11.74
N GLU A 37 2.93 13.51 11.78
CA GLU A 37 2.14 14.02 10.66
C GLU A 37 1.29 15.21 11.09
N GLY A 38 1.30 16.27 10.24
CA GLY A 38 0.32 17.35 10.25
C GLY A 38 -0.56 17.26 9.01
N ARG A 39 -1.87 17.43 9.17
CA ARG A 39 -2.86 17.20 8.11
C ARG A 39 -3.79 18.40 7.98
N GLN A 40 -4.04 18.81 6.74
CA GLN A 40 -5.13 19.72 6.40
C GLN A 40 -6.28 18.91 5.83
N VAL A 41 -7.40 18.94 6.50
CA VAL A 41 -8.65 18.31 6.04
C VAL A 41 -9.11 19.00 4.76
N ALA A 42 -9.65 18.20 3.83
CA ALA A 42 -10.24 18.71 2.61
C ALA A 42 -11.55 19.47 2.90
N GLU A 43 -11.82 20.50 2.12
CA GLU A 43 -13.08 21.25 2.14
C GLU A 43 -14.10 20.66 1.16
N LEU A 44 -13.64 19.77 0.28
CA LEU A 44 -14.43 19.09 -0.73
C LEU A 44 -14.62 17.62 -0.37
N GLY A 45 -15.58 16.99 -1.02
CA GLY A 45 -15.84 15.56 -0.89
C GLY A 45 -16.89 15.20 0.16
N PRO A 46 -17.28 13.92 0.22
CA PRO A 46 -18.43 13.49 1.01
C PRO A 46 -18.21 13.62 2.51
N LEU A 47 -16.98 13.46 3.01
CA LEU A 47 -16.67 13.60 4.43
C LEU A 47 -16.69 15.08 4.87
N ALA A 48 -16.22 15.98 4.02
CA ALA A 48 -16.33 17.43 4.27
C ALA A 48 -17.79 17.86 4.28
N GLN A 49 -18.60 17.41 3.31
CA GLN A 49 -20.04 17.66 3.26
C GLN A 49 -20.78 17.10 4.47
N ALA A 50 -20.44 15.88 4.91
CA ALA A 50 -21.03 15.27 6.10
C ALA A 50 -20.77 16.12 7.35
N ASN A 51 -19.52 16.55 7.58
CA ASN A 51 -19.14 17.38 8.72
C ASN A 51 -19.68 18.82 8.63
N ALA A 52 -19.90 19.34 7.42
CA ALA A 52 -20.54 20.65 7.22
C ALA A 52 -22.04 20.60 7.59
N LEU A 53 -22.71 19.48 7.37
CA LEU A 53 -24.10 19.25 7.77
C LEU A 53 -24.22 19.00 9.28
N GLU A 54 -23.41 18.12 9.82
CA GLU A 54 -23.40 17.74 11.23
C GLU A 54 -21.93 17.58 11.70
N SER A 55 -21.48 18.56 12.46
CA SER A 55 -20.11 18.59 12.98
C SER A 55 -19.82 17.35 13.83
N GLY A 56 -18.70 16.68 13.56
CA GLY A 56 -18.27 15.49 14.28
C GLY A 56 -18.85 14.18 13.75
N THR A 57 -19.59 14.19 12.62
CA THR A 57 -20.00 12.95 11.92
C THR A 57 -18.80 12.08 11.58
N VAL A 58 -17.71 12.70 11.13
CA VAL A 58 -16.42 12.03 10.89
C VAL A 58 -15.33 12.77 11.63
N ASN A 59 -14.58 12.05 12.46
CA ASN A 59 -13.44 12.63 13.16
C ASN A 59 -12.17 12.46 12.32
N LEU A 60 -11.70 13.56 11.71
CA LEU A 60 -10.46 13.64 10.96
C LEU A 60 -9.41 14.37 11.80
N ALA A 61 -8.43 13.62 12.32
CA ALA A 61 -7.36 14.20 13.11
C ALA A 61 -6.48 15.15 12.30
N ALA A 62 -6.17 16.34 12.86
CA ALA A 62 -5.31 17.32 12.22
C ALA A 62 -3.82 17.02 12.36
N GLN A 63 -3.44 16.35 13.42
CA GLN A 63 -2.04 15.91 13.63
C GLN A 63 -1.97 14.64 14.45
N GLY A 64 -0.86 13.94 14.32
CA GLY A 64 -0.62 12.72 15.08
C GLY A 64 0.84 12.29 15.06
N THR A 65 1.14 11.37 15.94
CA THR A 65 2.45 10.75 16.07
C THR A 65 2.30 9.23 16.06
N THR A 66 3.19 8.55 15.37
CA THR A 66 3.32 7.09 15.35
C THR A 66 4.71 6.73 15.82
N ALA A 67 4.82 5.84 16.78
CA ALA A 67 6.08 5.19 17.18
C ALA A 67 5.97 3.70 16.84
N GLN A 68 6.99 3.14 16.21
CA GLN A 68 7.03 1.74 15.79
C GLN A 68 8.38 1.13 16.13
N VAL A 69 8.35 -0.07 16.69
CA VAL A 69 9.53 -0.93 16.83
C VAL A 69 9.35 -2.11 15.91
N GLU A 70 10.37 -2.41 15.10
CA GLU A 70 10.46 -3.55 14.22
C GLU A 70 11.66 -4.38 14.63
N LEU A 71 11.47 -5.68 14.85
CA LEU A 71 12.50 -6.63 15.24
C LEU A 71 12.63 -7.70 14.16
N HIS A 72 13.85 -7.99 13.75
CA HIS A 72 14.21 -9.04 12.82
C HIS A 72 15.09 -10.06 13.55
N ALA A 73 14.67 -11.31 13.54
CA ALA A 73 15.45 -12.42 14.03
C ALA A 73 15.58 -13.47 12.94
N SER A 74 16.76 -14.04 12.76
CA SER A 74 16.97 -15.12 11.81
C SER A 74 17.96 -16.13 12.33
N GLY A 75 17.77 -17.38 11.97
CA GLY A 75 18.65 -18.50 12.20
C GLY A 75 18.89 -19.29 10.92
N ARG A 76 19.60 -20.40 11.01
CA ARG A 76 19.98 -21.20 9.83
C ARG A 76 18.79 -21.57 8.93
N ASN A 77 17.64 -21.91 9.52
CA ASN A 77 16.49 -22.45 8.82
C ASN A 77 15.17 -21.73 9.14
N TRP A 78 15.25 -20.50 9.68
CA TRP A 78 14.06 -19.73 10.03
C TRP A 78 14.34 -18.22 10.00
N SER A 79 13.30 -17.45 9.76
CA SER A 79 13.30 -15.99 9.94
C SER A 79 12.00 -15.53 10.61
N ALA A 80 12.09 -14.43 11.34
CA ALA A 80 10.95 -13.78 11.98
C ALA A 80 11.09 -12.25 11.91
N ILE A 81 9.97 -11.58 11.60
CA ILE A 81 9.83 -10.12 11.66
C ILE A 81 8.60 -9.81 12.50
N ALA A 82 8.78 -9.02 13.53
CA ALA A 82 7.69 -8.57 14.39
C ALA A 82 7.69 -7.04 14.49
N THR A 83 6.49 -6.45 14.51
CA THR A 83 6.32 -5.01 14.73
C THR A 83 5.38 -4.74 15.88
N ALA A 84 5.70 -3.71 16.67
CA ALA A 84 4.80 -3.12 17.65
C ALA A 84 4.69 -1.62 17.36
N GLN A 85 3.47 -1.09 17.35
CA GLN A 85 3.20 0.28 16.97
C GLN A 85 2.23 0.93 17.94
N GLN A 86 2.53 2.18 18.30
CA GLN A 86 1.67 3.07 19.05
C GLN A 86 1.34 4.27 18.19
N GLN A 87 0.06 4.56 18.03
CA GLN A 87 -0.45 5.75 17.34
C GLN A 87 -1.17 6.65 18.33
N ALA A 88 -0.92 7.96 18.23
CA ALA A 88 -1.62 8.98 18.99
C ALA A 88 -2.04 10.10 18.04
N TRP A 89 -3.35 10.28 17.88
CA TRP A 89 -3.95 11.30 17.01
C TRP A 89 -4.77 12.28 17.84
N ASP A 90 -4.79 13.56 17.43
CA ASP A 90 -5.68 14.55 18.01
C ASP A 90 -7.13 14.08 17.97
N ALA A 91 -7.86 14.34 19.04
CA ALA A 91 -9.27 14.01 19.18
C ALA A 91 -9.63 12.51 19.01
N GLN A 92 -8.63 11.60 18.99
CA GLN A 92 -8.83 10.16 18.93
C GLN A 92 -8.13 9.48 20.10
N ARG A 93 -8.66 8.32 20.53
CA ARG A 93 -7.95 7.46 21.48
C ARG A 93 -6.72 6.88 20.81
N GLY A 94 -5.58 6.89 21.52
CA GLY A 94 -4.37 6.22 21.05
C GLY A 94 -4.64 4.74 20.78
N GLN A 95 -4.06 4.24 19.69
CA GLN A 95 -4.15 2.82 19.30
C GLN A 95 -2.77 2.17 19.41
N SER A 96 -2.74 0.98 19.98
CA SER A 96 -1.55 0.12 20.01
C SER A 96 -1.83 -1.12 19.21
N THR A 97 -0.93 -1.48 18.32
CA THR A 97 -1.00 -2.73 17.55
C THR A 97 0.33 -3.46 17.63
N ALA A 98 0.27 -4.78 17.65
CA ALA A 98 1.45 -5.62 17.53
C ALA A 98 1.13 -6.75 16.54
N SER A 99 2.07 -7.07 15.68
CA SER A 99 1.92 -8.13 14.69
C SER A 99 3.23 -8.87 14.46
N ILE A 100 3.11 -10.16 14.15
CA ILE A 100 4.18 -10.94 13.54
C ILE A 100 4.02 -10.75 12.04
N ASN A 101 4.92 -10.00 11.42
CA ASN A 101 4.87 -9.72 9.99
C ASN A 101 5.37 -10.90 9.17
N GLU A 102 6.42 -11.58 9.63
CA GLU A 102 6.96 -12.79 9.07
C GLU A 102 7.34 -13.78 10.17
N LEU A 103 7.07 -15.05 9.95
CA LEU A 103 7.58 -16.18 10.72
C LEU A 103 7.61 -17.39 9.79
N VAL A 104 8.76 -17.72 9.27
CA VAL A 104 8.93 -18.76 8.26
C VAL A 104 10.04 -19.71 8.63
N ALA A 105 9.80 -20.99 8.40
CA ALA A 105 10.81 -22.04 8.40
C ALA A 105 11.16 -22.42 6.96
N THR A 106 12.44 -22.67 6.71
CA THR A 106 12.98 -22.97 5.36
C THR A 106 13.84 -24.23 5.43
N MET A 107 13.75 -25.06 4.38
CA MET A 107 14.55 -26.28 4.24
C MET A 107 15.08 -26.35 2.81
N ASP A 108 16.40 -26.45 2.67
CA ASP A 108 17.07 -26.61 1.40
C ASP A 108 17.31 -28.11 1.09
N ALA A 109 17.01 -28.51 -0.14
CA ALA A 109 17.20 -29.88 -0.63
C ALA A 109 17.76 -29.85 -2.08
N GLY A 110 19.06 -29.61 -2.20
CA GLY A 110 19.73 -29.46 -3.48
C GLY A 110 19.28 -28.20 -4.23
N SER A 111 18.69 -28.36 -5.40
CA SER A 111 18.12 -27.26 -6.18
C SER A 111 16.72 -26.82 -5.70
N TRP A 112 16.16 -27.50 -4.72
CA TRP A 112 14.86 -27.19 -4.14
C TRP A 112 15.00 -26.49 -2.80
N GLN A 113 14.09 -25.52 -2.57
CA GLN A 113 13.87 -24.91 -1.27
C GLN A 113 12.40 -25.02 -0.91
N PHE A 114 12.13 -25.48 0.28
CA PHE A 114 10.79 -25.54 0.84
C PHE A 114 10.67 -24.55 1.98
N SER A 115 9.56 -23.82 2.03
CA SER A 115 9.30 -22.90 3.13
C SER A 115 7.84 -22.98 3.58
N GLY A 116 7.61 -22.77 4.87
CA GLY A 116 6.29 -22.80 5.46
C GLY A 116 6.17 -21.81 6.61
N GLY A 117 5.02 -21.16 6.74
CA GLY A 117 4.75 -20.17 7.77
C GLY A 117 4.15 -18.88 7.20
N LYS A 118 4.27 -17.80 7.93
CA LYS A 118 3.85 -16.47 7.50
C LYS A 118 5.01 -15.80 6.76
N LYS A 119 4.91 -15.61 5.44
CA LYS A 119 5.99 -15.13 4.56
C LYS A 119 5.56 -13.90 3.78
N ILE A 120 6.46 -12.92 3.65
CA ILE A 120 6.30 -11.78 2.75
C ILE A 120 6.77 -12.22 1.35
N VAL A 121 5.87 -12.19 0.37
CA VAL A 121 6.16 -12.63 -1.00
C VAL A 121 5.73 -11.54 -1.98
N GLY A 122 6.69 -10.95 -2.69
CA GLY A 122 6.48 -10.00 -3.76
C GLY A 122 7.11 -10.50 -5.05
N TRP A 123 6.34 -10.56 -6.14
CA TRP A 123 6.77 -11.20 -7.39
C TRP A 123 6.88 -10.24 -8.58
N ASP A 124 6.14 -9.13 -8.56
CA ASP A 124 6.06 -8.24 -9.72
C ASP A 124 7.23 -7.26 -9.82
N VAL A 125 7.45 -6.75 -11.01
CA VAL A 125 8.57 -5.86 -11.36
C VAL A 125 8.26 -4.38 -11.13
N GLY A 126 6.98 -3.98 -11.02
CA GLY A 126 6.56 -2.59 -10.89
C GLY A 126 6.96 -1.94 -9.55
N TYR A 127 7.10 -0.62 -9.57
CA TYR A 127 7.39 0.19 -8.38
C TYR A 127 6.13 0.72 -7.71
N ALA A 128 5.31 1.55 -8.40
CA ALA A 128 4.11 2.15 -7.83
C ALA A 128 2.88 1.24 -7.93
N PHE A 129 2.84 0.38 -8.93
CA PHE A 129 1.76 -0.57 -9.16
C PHE A 129 2.32 -1.96 -9.49
N ARG A 130 1.76 -3.02 -8.89
CA ARG A 130 2.27 -4.39 -8.98
C ARG A 130 1.13 -5.38 -9.22
N PRO A 131 0.62 -5.50 -10.46
CA PRO A 131 -0.52 -6.36 -10.76
C PRO A 131 -0.28 -7.84 -10.46
N ASN A 132 0.94 -8.35 -10.64
CA ASN A 132 1.28 -9.76 -10.46
C ASN A 132 1.79 -10.14 -9.05
N ASP A 133 1.61 -9.30 -8.05
CA ASP A 133 1.76 -9.69 -6.65
C ASP A 133 0.58 -10.59 -6.22
N MET A 134 0.60 -11.84 -6.72
CA MET A 134 -0.53 -12.77 -6.61
C MET A 134 -0.64 -13.44 -5.24
N VAL A 135 0.42 -13.48 -4.45
CA VAL A 135 0.44 -14.01 -3.08
C VAL A 135 0.01 -12.94 -2.11
N GLN A 136 0.56 -11.74 -2.26
CA GLN A 136 0.32 -10.61 -1.37
C GLN A 136 0.36 -9.32 -2.16
N GLN A 137 -0.72 -8.55 -2.10
CA GLN A 137 -0.75 -7.20 -2.67
C GLN A 137 -0.23 -6.19 -1.65
N GLU A 138 0.78 -5.42 -2.03
CA GLU A 138 1.31 -4.33 -1.22
C GLU A 138 0.51 -3.04 -1.45
N VAL A 139 0.13 -2.37 -0.36
CA VAL A 139 -0.52 -1.05 -0.43
C VAL A 139 0.55 0.04 -0.46
N ARG A 140 0.81 0.61 -1.63
CA ARG A 140 1.89 1.61 -1.85
C ARG A 140 1.45 3.07 -1.83
N ARG A 141 0.21 3.37 -1.44
CA ARG A 141 -0.30 4.75 -1.38
C ARG A 141 -0.05 5.45 -0.04
N THR A 142 0.62 4.80 0.88
CA THR A 142 0.95 5.39 2.18
C THR A 142 1.97 6.51 2.03
N LEU A 143 1.89 7.51 2.89
CA LEU A 143 2.83 8.64 2.90
C LEU A 143 4.25 8.17 3.21
N VAL A 144 4.35 7.19 4.10
CA VAL A 144 5.58 6.52 4.49
C VAL A 144 5.34 5.01 4.43
N SER A 145 6.28 4.25 3.88
CA SER A 145 6.18 2.80 3.80
C SER A 145 6.13 2.18 5.19
N SER A 146 5.14 1.34 5.44
CA SER A 146 5.07 0.48 6.62
C SER A 146 5.65 -0.90 6.30
N THR A 147 6.02 -1.64 7.35
CA THR A 147 6.44 -3.03 7.18
C THR A 147 5.25 -3.86 6.69
N ASN A 148 5.45 -4.59 5.59
CA ASN A 148 4.43 -5.46 5.02
C ASN A 148 4.12 -6.61 5.98
N GLU A 149 2.86 -7.01 6.01
CA GLU A 149 2.42 -8.19 6.75
C GLU A 149 2.33 -9.38 5.78
N GLY A 150 3.13 -10.42 6.00
CA GLY A 150 3.17 -11.62 5.18
C GLY A 150 1.86 -12.42 5.22
N ARG A 151 1.74 -13.40 4.33
CA ARG A 151 0.62 -14.34 4.28
C ARG A 151 1.04 -15.72 4.77
N PRO A 152 0.13 -16.50 5.40
CA PRO A 152 0.37 -17.92 5.63
C PRO A 152 0.58 -18.63 4.30
N VAL A 153 1.72 -19.31 4.15
CA VAL A 153 2.07 -20.04 2.92
C VAL A 153 2.73 -21.38 3.22
N VAL A 154 2.59 -22.31 2.29
CA VAL A 154 3.48 -23.45 2.08
C VAL A 154 4.01 -23.32 0.66
N MET A 155 5.32 -23.28 0.49
CA MET A 155 5.96 -22.90 -0.76
C MET A 155 7.08 -23.87 -1.10
N ALA A 156 7.16 -24.28 -2.36
CA ALA A 156 8.26 -25.02 -2.95
C ALA A 156 8.86 -24.18 -4.09
N GLU A 157 10.17 -24.03 -4.08
CA GLU A 157 10.92 -23.30 -5.10
C GLU A 157 12.02 -24.21 -5.67
N HIS A 158 12.19 -24.14 -6.98
CA HIS A 158 13.27 -24.83 -7.69
C HIS A 158 14.14 -23.78 -8.39
N PHE A 159 15.44 -23.87 -8.21
CA PHE A 159 16.42 -22.97 -8.79
C PHE A 159 17.27 -23.71 -9.82
N GLY A 160 17.18 -23.28 -11.08
CA GLY A 160 18.12 -23.65 -12.14
C GLY A 160 19.19 -22.59 -12.31
N ALA A 161 20.06 -22.73 -13.32
CA ALA A 161 21.14 -21.77 -13.60
C ALA A 161 20.60 -20.38 -14.04
N GLU A 162 19.53 -20.37 -14.84
CA GLU A 162 18.95 -19.14 -15.41
C GLU A 162 17.41 -19.09 -15.25
N SER A 163 16.84 -20.03 -14.50
CA SER A 163 15.39 -20.13 -14.31
C SER A 163 15.02 -20.50 -12.88
N SER A 164 13.85 -20.13 -12.44
CA SER A 164 13.28 -20.62 -11.20
C SER A 164 11.78 -20.86 -11.32
N TRP A 165 11.29 -21.83 -10.52
CA TRP A 165 9.88 -22.12 -10.37
C TRP A 165 9.49 -21.94 -8.91
N SER A 166 8.34 -21.35 -8.67
CA SER A 166 7.75 -21.27 -7.34
C SER A 166 6.32 -21.78 -7.40
N LEU A 167 5.95 -22.66 -6.48
CA LEU A 167 4.57 -23.11 -6.27
C LEU A 167 4.19 -22.84 -4.82
N VAL A 168 3.07 -22.17 -4.60
CA VAL A 168 2.65 -21.66 -3.29
C VAL A 168 1.20 -22.01 -3.01
N ALA A 169 0.95 -22.71 -1.90
CA ALA A 169 -0.36 -22.73 -1.26
C ALA A 169 -0.47 -21.47 -0.38
N VAL A 170 -1.36 -20.56 -0.73
CA VAL A 170 -1.59 -19.28 -0.06
C VAL A 170 -2.77 -19.42 0.87
N ASN A 171 -2.65 -18.95 2.12
CA ASN A 171 -3.70 -18.98 3.14
C ASN A 171 -4.35 -20.40 3.28
N PRO A 172 -3.60 -21.48 3.45
CA PRO A 172 -4.14 -22.86 3.36
C PRO A 172 -5.19 -23.18 4.44
N GLY A 173 -5.34 -22.37 5.47
CA GLY A 173 -6.41 -22.46 6.48
C GLY A 173 -7.37 -21.26 6.47
N GLY A 174 -7.38 -20.49 5.40
CA GLY A 174 -8.16 -19.26 5.29
C GLY A 174 -9.65 -19.51 5.04
N ASN A 175 -10.45 -18.45 5.17
CA ASN A 175 -11.87 -18.45 4.85
C ASN A 175 -12.06 -18.02 3.38
N VAL A 176 -12.84 -18.78 2.62
CA VAL A 176 -13.19 -18.49 1.21
C VAL A 176 -13.86 -17.11 1.06
N ASP A 177 -14.66 -16.70 2.05
CA ASP A 177 -15.36 -15.42 2.03
C ASP A 177 -14.48 -14.21 2.38
N CYS A 178 -13.21 -14.44 2.69
CA CYS A 178 -12.26 -13.37 3.03
C CYS A 178 -11.90 -12.53 1.81
N LEU A 179 -12.14 -11.21 1.88
CA LEU A 179 -11.85 -10.26 0.81
C LEU A 179 -10.38 -9.79 0.82
N GLY A 180 -9.93 -9.24 -0.31
CA GLY A 180 -8.59 -8.64 -0.42
C GLY A 180 -7.47 -9.66 -0.56
N GLY A 181 -7.75 -10.80 -1.18
CA GLY A 181 -6.74 -11.83 -1.49
C GLY A 181 -6.35 -12.71 -0.30
N CYS A 182 -7.12 -12.71 0.81
CA CYS A 182 -6.90 -13.59 1.96
C CYS A 182 -7.64 -14.93 1.87
N GLU A 183 -8.36 -15.20 0.78
CA GLU A 183 -8.94 -16.53 0.50
C GLU A 183 -7.85 -17.59 0.27
N PRO A 184 -8.12 -18.87 0.50
CA PRO A 184 -7.23 -19.96 0.11
C PRO A 184 -7.00 -19.96 -1.40
N ALA A 185 -5.75 -20.13 -1.82
CA ALA A 185 -5.39 -20.15 -3.24
C ALA A 185 -4.13 -20.97 -3.51
N TRP A 186 -3.96 -21.39 -4.75
CA TRP A 186 -2.69 -21.83 -5.29
C TRP A 186 -2.14 -20.78 -6.21
N ALA A 187 -0.85 -20.47 -6.08
CA ALA A 187 -0.15 -19.53 -6.95
C ALA A 187 1.14 -20.17 -7.46
N ALA A 188 1.51 -19.84 -8.69
CA ALA A 188 2.74 -20.29 -9.31
C ALA A 188 3.44 -19.12 -10.01
N ARG A 189 4.78 -19.15 -10.00
CA ARG A 189 5.63 -18.24 -10.76
C ARG A 189 6.67 -19.05 -11.52
N TYR A 190 6.92 -18.66 -12.75
CA TYR A 190 8.09 -19.05 -13.53
C TYR A 190 8.92 -17.82 -13.82
N TYR A 191 10.23 -17.91 -13.61
CA TYR A 191 11.22 -16.89 -13.95
C TYR A 191 12.22 -17.45 -14.93
N GLN A 192 12.60 -16.68 -15.93
CA GLN A 192 13.65 -17.00 -16.89
C GLN A 192 14.48 -15.77 -17.19
N ARG A 193 15.82 -15.91 -17.05
CA ARG A 193 16.76 -14.91 -17.53
C ARG A 193 16.92 -15.03 -19.05
N LEU A 194 16.80 -13.90 -19.75
CA LEU A 194 16.85 -13.80 -21.22
C LEU A 194 17.96 -12.80 -21.62
N GLY A 195 19.21 -13.11 -21.27
CA GLY A 195 20.33 -12.21 -21.47
C GLY A 195 20.27 -10.98 -20.55
N ALA A 196 20.00 -9.79 -21.12
CA ALA A 196 19.84 -8.54 -20.38
C ALA A 196 18.39 -8.32 -19.86
N ALA A 197 17.49 -9.28 -20.08
CA ALA A 197 16.10 -9.20 -19.66
C ALA A 197 15.73 -10.35 -18.72
N ASP A 198 14.79 -10.08 -17.80
CA ASP A 198 14.20 -11.02 -16.88
C ASP A 198 12.72 -11.18 -17.20
N GLY A 199 12.34 -12.38 -17.65
CA GLY A 199 10.96 -12.73 -17.98
C GLY A 199 10.28 -13.49 -16.85
N HIS A 200 9.01 -13.17 -16.59
CA HIS A 200 8.21 -13.81 -15.58
C HIS A 200 6.83 -14.22 -16.13
N ALA A 201 6.36 -15.40 -15.71
CA ALA A 201 4.98 -15.82 -15.90
C ALA A 201 4.36 -16.18 -14.55
N PHE A 202 3.08 -15.88 -14.38
CA PHE A 202 2.37 -16.03 -13.12
C PHE A 202 1.00 -16.67 -13.35
N ALA A 203 0.56 -17.46 -12.37
CA ALA A 203 -0.79 -17.98 -12.32
C ALA A 203 -1.27 -18.05 -10.87
N ARG A 204 -2.56 -17.83 -10.64
CA ARG A 204 -3.23 -18.04 -9.36
C ARG A 204 -4.62 -18.59 -9.60
N ILE A 205 -5.04 -19.53 -8.78
CA ILE A 205 -6.39 -20.07 -8.78
C ILE A 205 -6.93 -20.10 -7.34
N ALA A 206 -8.17 -19.68 -7.17
CA ALA A 206 -8.89 -19.66 -5.90
C ALA A 206 -10.37 -19.89 -6.14
N ASP A 207 -11.10 -20.31 -5.11
CA ASP A 207 -12.50 -20.72 -5.27
C ASP A 207 -13.40 -19.54 -5.63
N ARG A 208 -13.24 -18.38 -4.98
CA ARG A 208 -14.10 -17.22 -5.17
C ARG A 208 -13.63 -16.32 -6.32
N THR A 209 -12.33 -16.02 -6.39
CA THR A 209 -11.81 -15.13 -7.44
C THR A 209 -11.44 -15.86 -8.73
N GLY A 210 -11.47 -17.20 -8.73
CA GLY A 210 -11.20 -18.01 -9.91
C GLY A 210 -9.74 -17.94 -10.38
N LEU A 211 -9.54 -18.08 -11.68
CA LEU A 211 -8.22 -18.06 -12.31
C LEU A 211 -7.76 -16.62 -12.56
N SER A 212 -6.50 -16.33 -12.24
CA SER A 212 -5.78 -15.19 -12.77
C SER A 212 -4.43 -15.61 -13.34
N ALA A 213 -4.02 -14.99 -14.44
CA ALA A 213 -2.75 -15.24 -15.09
C ALA A 213 -2.09 -13.93 -15.50
N GLY A 214 -0.77 -13.90 -15.53
CA GLY A 214 -0.03 -12.71 -15.91
C GLY A 214 1.39 -12.98 -16.34
N ALA A 215 2.03 -11.93 -16.85
CA ALA A 215 3.42 -11.94 -17.25
C ALA A 215 4.06 -10.59 -16.90
N ALA A 216 5.38 -10.61 -16.68
CA ALA A 216 6.17 -9.40 -16.53
C ALA A 216 7.53 -9.55 -17.20
N LEU A 217 8.11 -8.42 -17.57
CA LEU A 217 9.43 -8.30 -18.14
C LEU A 217 10.16 -7.12 -17.50
N ALA A 218 11.39 -7.33 -17.08
CA ALA A 218 12.34 -6.26 -16.76
C ALA A 218 13.53 -6.36 -17.70
N TRP A 219 13.97 -5.25 -18.30
CA TRP A 219 15.02 -5.20 -19.29
C TRP A 219 16.01 -4.07 -18.99
N VAL A 220 17.25 -4.44 -18.73
CA VAL A 220 18.38 -3.49 -18.64
C VAL A 220 18.80 -3.10 -20.04
N ALA A 221 18.28 -1.98 -20.54
CA ALA A 221 18.52 -1.49 -21.89
C ALA A 221 19.91 -0.83 -22.04
N SER A 222 20.44 -0.25 -20.95
CA SER A 222 21.80 0.30 -20.86
C SER A 222 22.24 0.39 -19.40
N GLU A 223 23.50 0.81 -19.15
CA GLU A 223 24.03 0.99 -17.78
C GLU A 223 23.16 1.90 -16.88
N GLY A 224 22.45 2.84 -17.47
CA GLY A 224 21.62 3.79 -16.72
C GLY A 224 20.13 3.68 -16.98
N LEU A 225 19.66 2.71 -17.81
CA LEU A 225 18.25 2.60 -18.19
C LEU A 225 17.74 1.17 -18.02
N GLU A 226 16.76 1.01 -17.16
CA GLU A 226 15.93 -0.19 -17.00
C GLU A 226 14.51 0.12 -17.47
N LEU A 227 13.91 -0.80 -18.22
CA LEU A 227 12.51 -0.76 -18.64
C LEU A 227 11.79 -1.97 -18.09
N HIS A 228 10.52 -1.79 -17.69
CA HIS A 228 9.70 -2.88 -17.21
C HIS A 228 8.26 -2.80 -17.70
N ALA A 229 7.63 -3.96 -17.80
CA ALA A 229 6.23 -4.09 -18.16
C ALA A 229 5.61 -5.26 -17.41
N SER A 230 4.33 -5.15 -17.10
CA SER A 230 3.59 -6.17 -16.39
C SER A 230 2.13 -6.17 -16.85
N VAL A 231 1.54 -7.36 -17.00
CA VAL A 231 0.13 -7.54 -17.34
C VAL A 231 -0.46 -8.68 -16.55
N ARG A 232 -1.72 -8.52 -16.13
CA ARG A 232 -2.51 -9.55 -15.45
C ARG A 232 -3.94 -9.55 -15.95
N SER A 233 -4.49 -10.75 -16.18
CA SER A 233 -5.91 -10.99 -16.41
C SER A 233 -6.51 -11.72 -15.20
N LEU A 234 -7.66 -11.28 -14.72
CA LEU A 234 -8.40 -11.85 -13.60
C LEU A 234 -9.77 -12.31 -14.07
N GLN A 235 -10.16 -13.53 -13.71
CA GLN A 235 -11.51 -14.02 -13.94
C GLN A 235 -12.53 -13.25 -13.09
N HIS A 236 -12.21 -13.03 -11.82
CA HIS A 236 -12.95 -12.17 -10.90
C HIS A 236 -11.97 -11.37 -10.02
N ALA A 237 -12.37 -10.18 -9.64
CA ALA A 237 -11.64 -9.35 -8.68
C ALA A 237 -12.54 -9.01 -7.48
N ASP A 238 -11.95 -9.02 -6.28
CA ASP A 238 -12.63 -8.51 -5.09
C ASP A 238 -13.00 -7.05 -5.28
N SER A 239 -14.19 -6.69 -4.90
CA SER A 239 -14.75 -5.36 -5.04
C SER A 239 -15.75 -5.04 -3.93
N LYS A 240 -16.12 -3.78 -3.84
CA LYS A 240 -17.29 -3.33 -3.09
C LYS A 240 -18.23 -2.64 -4.05
N THR A 241 -19.52 -2.94 -3.95
CA THR A 241 -20.53 -2.35 -4.82
C THR A 241 -21.67 -1.74 -3.99
N MET A 242 -22.30 -0.74 -4.56
CA MET A 242 -23.54 -0.20 -4.10
C MET A 242 -24.37 0.30 -5.29
N ASN A 243 -25.68 0.48 -5.11
CA ASN A 243 -26.51 1.11 -6.13
C ASN A 243 -26.27 2.64 -6.14
N LEU A 244 -25.37 3.11 -6.98
CA LEU A 244 -25.02 4.53 -7.12
C LEU A 244 -26.17 5.38 -7.69
N ALA A 245 -27.12 4.77 -8.41
CA ALA A 245 -28.30 5.47 -8.94
C ALA A 245 -29.36 5.78 -7.88
N SER A 246 -29.36 5.05 -6.74
CA SER A 246 -30.29 5.30 -5.65
C SER A 246 -29.87 6.50 -4.83
N THR A 247 -30.79 7.46 -4.61
CA THR A 247 -30.59 8.61 -3.70
C THR A 247 -31.36 8.42 -2.40
N ALA A 248 -31.96 7.25 -2.15
CA ALA A 248 -32.68 6.96 -0.91
C ALA A 248 -31.70 6.95 0.28
N LEU A 249 -32.13 7.55 1.39
CA LEU A 249 -31.44 7.44 2.67
C LEU A 249 -31.60 6.03 3.21
N VAL A 250 -30.52 5.45 3.71
CA VAL A 250 -30.49 4.13 4.33
C VAL A 250 -29.98 4.22 5.76
N ALA A 251 -30.38 3.25 6.60
CA ALA A 251 -30.04 3.23 8.02
C ALA A 251 -28.68 2.58 8.32
N SER A 252 -28.08 1.88 7.32
CA SER A 252 -26.78 1.20 7.46
C SER A 252 -25.95 1.40 6.21
N ASN A 253 -24.65 1.12 6.31
CA ASN A 253 -23.71 1.23 5.20
C ASN A 253 -24.20 0.44 3.97
N PRO A 254 -24.45 1.09 2.82
CA PRO A 254 -25.00 0.44 1.62
C PRO A 254 -23.94 -0.29 0.79
N TRP A 255 -22.66 -0.12 1.09
CA TRP A 255 -21.59 -0.80 0.38
C TRP A 255 -21.52 -2.26 0.79
N GLN A 256 -21.55 -3.14 -0.18
CA GLN A 256 -21.51 -4.58 0.02
C GLN A 256 -20.27 -5.16 -0.65
N ALA A 257 -19.69 -6.18 -0.01
CA ALA A 257 -18.67 -7.01 -0.60
C ALA A 257 -19.20 -7.69 -1.88
N SER A 258 -18.42 -7.67 -2.93
CA SER A 258 -18.80 -8.21 -4.24
C SER A 258 -17.56 -8.69 -4.99
N THR A 259 -17.78 -9.37 -6.11
CA THR A 259 -16.75 -9.67 -7.10
C THR A 259 -17.11 -9.03 -8.44
N THR A 260 -16.13 -8.39 -9.08
CA THR A 260 -16.29 -7.87 -10.45
C THR A 260 -15.75 -8.92 -11.43
N PRO A 261 -16.54 -9.37 -12.44
CA PRO A 261 -16.10 -10.31 -13.43
C PRO A 261 -15.17 -9.65 -14.45
N GLY A 262 -14.17 -10.40 -14.90
CA GLY A 262 -13.30 -10.06 -16.03
C GLY A 262 -12.56 -8.73 -15.88
N ALA A 263 -11.40 -8.71 -15.23
CA ALA A 263 -10.58 -7.51 -15.11
C ALA A 263 -9.19 -7.72 -15.71
N THR A 264 -8.64 -6.67 -16.28
CA THR A 264 -7.25 -6.63 -16.77
C THR A 264 -6.50 -5.50 -16.09
N GLN A 265 -5.29 -5.80 -15.67
CA GLN A 265 -4.35 -4.84 -15.12
C GLN A 265 -3.10 -4.84 -16.00
N ALA A 266 -2.51 -3.68 -16.26
CA ALA A 266 -1.29 -3.54 -17.05
C ALA A 266 -0.44 -2.40 -16.52
N LEU A 267 0.87 -2.56 -16.60
CA LEU A 267 1.88 -1.57 -16.22
C LEU A 267 2.94 -1.48 -17.30
N LEU A 268 3.40 -0.28 -17.59
CA LEU A 268 4.60 0.01 -18.36
C LEU A 268 5.38 1.09 -17.63
N GLY A 269 6.68 0.90 -17.49
CA GLY A 269 7.54 1.86 -16.81
C GLY A 269 9.00 1.71 -17.14
N GLY A 270 9.81 2.56 -16.52
CA GLY A 270 11.25 2.48 -16.57
C GLY A 270 11.92 3.44 -15.61
N THR A 271 13.14 3.13 -15.29
CA THR A 271 14.03 3.91 -14.41
C THR A 271 15.28 4.31 -15.17
N TRP A 272 15.55 5.60 -15.19
CA TRP A 272 16.80 6.13 -15.72
C TRP A 272 17.61 6.79 -14.61
N THR A 273 18.90 6.45 -14.53
CA THR A 273 19.83 7.02 -13.56
C THR A 273 21.12 7.43 -14.27
N ASN A 274 21.57 8.66 -14.03
CA ASN A 274 22.81 9.17 -14.61
C ASN A 274 24.02 8.93 -13.68
N ALA A 275 25.22 9.27 -14.18
CA ALA A 275 26.47 9.13 -13.42
C ALA A 275 26.53 9.99 -12.14
N GLN A 276 25.74 11.06 -12.06
CA GLN A 276 25.63 11.93 -10.89
C GLN A 276 24.57 11.45 -9.89
N GLN A 277 24.08 10.20 -10.03
CA GLN A 277 23.07 9.60 -9.16
C GLN A 277 21.72 10.35 -9.17
N PHE A 278 21.40 11.08 -10.23
CA PHE A 278 20.08 11.61 -10.47
C PHE A 278 19.24 10.53 -11.16
N SER A 279 18.10 10.20 -10.57
CA SER A 279 17.21 9.14 -11.04
C SER A 279 15.83 9.69 -11.40
N LEU A 280 15.30 9.20 -12.52
CA LEU A 280 13.94 9.42 -12.98
C LEU A 280 13.25 8.06 -13.16
N LEU A 281 12.21 7.80 -12.40
CA LEU A 281 11.32 6.67 -12.61
C LEU A 281 9.99 7.19 -13.17
N LEU A 282 9.51 6.54 -14.23
CA LEU A 282 8.21 6.81 -14.84
C LEU A 282 7.43 5.51 -14.94
N GLU A 283 6.16 5.52 -14.53
CA GLU A 283 5.23 4.40 -14.71
C GLU A 283 3.86 4.90 -15.17
N ALA A 284 3.25 4.15 -16.06
CA ALA A 284 1.85 4.32 -16.43
C ALA A 284 1.14 2.98 -16.28
N TRP A 285 -0.05 2.97 -15.67
CA TRP A 285 -0.79 1.73 -15.50
C TRP A 285 -2.28 1.88 -15.72
N TRP A 286 -2.88 0.76 -16.06
CA TRP A 286 -4.31 0.54 -16.15
C TRP A 286 -4.75 -0.51 -15.12
N ASP A 287 -5.78 -0.17 -14.33
CA ASP A 287 -6.38 -1.05 -13.33
C ASP A 287 -7.90 -1.13 -13.54
N ALA A 288 -8.36 -2.16 -14.26
CA ALA A 288 -9.77 -2.34 -14.53
C ALA A 288 -10.61 -2.69 -13.28
N THR A 289 -9.97 -3.01 -12.13
CA THR A 289 -10.67 -3.24 -10.86
C THR A 289 -11.11 -1.95 -10.18
N ALA A 290 -10.53 -0.81 -10.57
CA ALA A 290 -10.94 0.51 -10.08
C ALA A 290 -12.28 0.96 -10.70
N LEU A 291 -12.95 1.87 -10.02
CA LEU A 291 -14.18 2.48 -10.52
C LEU A 291 -13.93 3.19 -11.87
N SER A 292 -14.88 3.03 -12.80
CA SER A 292 -14.83 3.72 -14.09
C SER A 292 -15.18 5.21 -13.94
N SER A 293 -14.87 5.99 -14.98
CA SER A 293 -15.24 7.41 -15.03
C SER A 293 -16.75 7.62 -14.88
N ASP A 294 -17.58 6.74 -15.46
CA ASP A 294 -19.04 6.80 -15.32
C ASP A 294 -19.47 6.49 -13.88
N GLN A 295 -18.88 5.48 -13.24
CA GLN A 295 -19.14 5.17 -11.83
C GLN A 295 -18.75 6.33 -10.91
N TRP A 296 -17.63 7.00 -11.18
CA TRP A 296 -17.24 8.22 -10.46
C TRP A 296 -18.20 9.39 -10.73
N ALA A 297 -18.70 9.52 -11.94
CA ALA A 297 -19.72 10.54 -12.27
C ALA A 297 -21.04 10.27 -11.54
N ASP A 298 -21.50 9.04 -11.48
CA ASP A 298 -22.72 8.65 -10.76
C ASP A 298 -22.53 8.80 -9.24
N TRP A 299 -21.34 8.47 -8.71
CA TRP A 299 -21.00 8.71 -7.30
C TRP A 299 -21.06 10.22 -6.95
N ARG A 300 -20.53 11.11 -7.80
CA ARG A 300 -20.64 12.56 -7.59
C ARG A 300 -22.07 13.05 -7.62
N LYS A 301 -22.87 12.61 -8.62
CA LYS A 301 -24.30 12.94 -8.69
C LYS A 301 -25.05 12.51 -7.46
N ARG A 302 -24.76 11.30 -6.93
CA ARG A 302 -25.34 10.80 -5.70
C ARG A 302 -24.99 11.69 -4.51
N ASN A 303 -23.73 12.07 -4.34
CA ASN A 303 -23.30 12.93 -3.23
C ASN A 303 -24.02 14.30 -3.27
N GLN A 304 -24.14 14.90 -4.45
CA GLN A 304 -24.88 16.14 -4.65
C GLN A 304 -26.37 15.97 -4.31
N ALA A 305 -26.99 14.88 -4.75
CA ALA A 305 -28.38 14.59 -4.47
C ALA A 305 -28.65 14.34 -2.98
N LEU A 306 -27.75 13.61 -2.28
CA LEU A 306 -27.82 13.42 -0.83
C LEU A 306 -27.73 14.76 -0.09
N GLY A 307 -26.76 15.62 -0.43
CA GLY A 307 -26.65 16.96 0.17
C GLY A 307 -27.92 17.80 -0.03
N ALA A 308 -28.56 17.74 -1.21
CA ALA A 308 -29.80 18.44 -1.50
C ALA A 308 -31.01 17.93 -0.69
N LEU A 309 -30.99 16.70 -0.18
CA LEU A 309 -32.06 16.20 0.69
C LEU A 309 -32.11 16.95 2.03
N ALA A 310 -30.96 17.31 2.60
CA ALA A 310 -30.92 18.10 3.84
C ALA A 310 -31.61 19.47 3.65
N GLN A 311 -31.39 20.11 2.50
CA GLN A 311 -32.03 21.40 2.17
C GLN A 311 -33.55 21.26 1.97
N ARG A 312 -34.05 20.07 1.69
CA ARG A 312 -35.48 19.76 1.50
C ARG A 312 -36.13 19.23 2.78
N GLY A 313 -35.44 19.31 3.93
CA GLY A 313 -36.02 18.93 5.23
C GLY A 313 -35.79 17.47 5.63
N ALA A 314 -34.94 16.70 4.93
CA ALA A 314 -34.56 15.38 5.40
C ALA A 314 -33.75 15.48 6.71
N PRO A 315 -33.77 14.46 7.59
CA PRO A 315 -32.98 14.45 8.83
C PRO A 315 -31.50 14.62 8.55
N VAL A 316 -30.90 15.67 9.11
CA VAL A 316 -29.51 16.08 8.82
C VAL A 316 -28.51 14.96 9.18
N SER A 317 -28.69 14.29 10.33
CA SER A 317 -27.83 13.16 10.75
C SER A 317 -27.88 11.97 9.80
N ALA A 318 -29.09 11.66 9.26
CA ALA A 318 -29.22 10.59 8.28
C ALA A 318 -28.51 10.94 6.97
N VAL A 319 -28.62 12.20 6.51
CA VAL A 319 -27.92 12.66 5.30
C VAL A 319 -26.40 12.64 5.53
N ALA A 320 -25.91 13.17 6.65
CA ALA A 320 -24.49 13.19 7.00
C ALA A 320 -23.89 11.78 7.07
N GLY A 321 -24.59 10.83 7.72
CA GLY A 321 -24.19 9.42 7.76
C GLY A 321 -24.12 8.78 6.38
N ASN A 322 -25.11 9.03 5.51
CA ASN A 322 -25.13 8.51 4.15
C ASN A 322 -23.99 9.10 3.28
N LEU A 323 -23.65 10.37 3.47
CA LEU A 323 -22.50 11.00 2.84
C LEU A 323 -21.18 10.40 3.35
N ALA A 324 -21.05 10.18 4.66
CA ALA A 324 -19.83 9.59 5.23
C ALA A 324 -19.54 8.20 4.64
N TRP A 325 -20.55 7.37 4.42
CA TRP A 325 -20.39 6.05 3.78
C TRP A 325 -19.91 6.12 2.33
N GLN A 326 -20.05 7.26 1.64
CA GLN A 326 -19.55 7.39 0.27
C GLN A 326 -18.00 7.34 0.19
N SER A 327 -17.30 7.55 1.30
CA SER A 327 -15.84 7.39 1.37
C SER A 327 -15.37 5.94 1.17
N GLU A 328 -16.23 4.94 1.32
CA GLU A 328 -15.91 3.54 1.01
C GLU A 328 -15.47 3.33 -0.45
N SER A 329 -15.93 4.20 -1.36
CA SER A 329 -15.52 4.19 -2.78
C SER A 329 -14.00 4.31 -2.95
N PHE A 330 -13.31 5.01 -2.05
CA PHE A 330 -11.85 5.18 -2.10
C PHE A 330 -11.07 3.90 -1.78
N GLY A 331 -11.73 2.89 -1.21
CA GLY A 331 -11.15 1.60 -0.86
C GLY A 331 -11.62 0.42 -1.73
N VAL A 332 -12.33 0.68 -2.84
CA VAL A 332 -12.85 -0.38 -3.74
C VAL A 332 -11.71 -1.13 -4.43
N SER A 333 -10.66 -0.45 -4.81
CA SER A 333 -9.50 -1.02 -5.49
C SER A 333 -8.18 -0.45 -4.97
N SER A 334 -7.08 -1.08 -5.34
CA SER A 334 -5.72 -0.55 -5.12
C SER A 334 -5.48 0.76 -5.89
N SER A 335 -6.19 1.05 -6.96
CA SER A 335 -6.16 2.31 -7.70
C SER A 335 -7.46 3.10 -7.55
N LEU A 336 -7.39 4.43 -7.45
CA LEU A 336 -8.58 5.29 -7.42
C LEU A 336 -9.21 5.39 -8.81
N GLN A 337 -8.38 5.54 -9.83
CA GLN A 337 -8.77 5.62 -11.23
C GLN A 337 -8.22 4.42 -12.00
N ARG A 338 -8.86 4.07 -13.13
CA ARG A 338 -8.37 2.99 -13.99
C ARG A 338 -7.05 3.35 -14.65
N GLY A 339 -6.92 4.55 -15.21
CA GLY A 339 -5.70 5.06 -15.81
C GLY A 339 -4.91 5.94 -14.85
N ASN A 340 -3.61 5.68 -14.68
CA ASN A 340 -2.74 6.40 -13.77
C ASN A 340 -1.37 6.59 -14.38
N MET A 341 -0.71 7.70 -14.04
CA MET A 341 0.68 7.98 -14.38
C MET A 341 1.43 8.39 -13.12
N TYR A 342 2.60 7.84 -12.93
CA TYR A 342 3.47 8.14 -11.79
C TYR A 342 4.85 8.55 -12.29
N ALA A 343 5.41 9.57 -11.65
CA ALA A 343 6.77 10.01 -11.85
C ALA A 343 7.46 10.19 -10.50
N ARG A 344 8.70 9.74 -10.38
CA ARG A 344 9.57 10.02 -9.25
C ARG A 344 10.90 10.55 -9.75
N LEU A 345 11.27 11.72 -9.27
CA LEU A 345 12.61 12.29 -9.38
C LEU A 345 13.32 12.11 -8.05
N SER A 346 14.54 11.65 -8.04
CA SER A 346 15.37 11.59 -6.83
C SER A 346 16.84 11.84 -7.18
N TRP A 347 17.57 12.39 -6.22
CA TRP A 347 18.98 12.68 -6.40
C TRP A 347 19.74 12.27 -5.13
N ASP A 348 20.68 11.33 -5.26
CA ASP A 348 21.56 10.95 -4.16
C ASP A 348 22.79 11.87 -4.13
N ILE A 349 22.88 12.72 -3.10
CA ILE A 349 23.94 13.70 -2.88
C ILE A 349 24.56 13.40 -1.51
N ASP A 350 25.64 12.65 -1.48
CA ASP A 350 26.29 12.21 -0.25
C ASP A 350 25.28 11.56 0.75
N ALA A 351 25.07 12.21 1.90
CA ALA A 351 24.10 11.76 2.90
C ALA A 351 22.66 12.23 2.62
N TRP A 352 22.39 13.04 1.61
CA TRP A 352 21.08 13.62 1.34
C TRP A 352 20.43 13.05 0.10
N GLN A 353 19.13 12.85 0.17
CA GLN A 353 18.31 12.41 -0.96
C GLN A 353 17.04 13.24 -1.05
N PRO A 354 17.03 14.38 -1.77
CA PRO A 354 15.80 15.03 -2.17
C PRO A 354 15.02 14.17 -3.17
N SER A 355 13.70 14.21 -3.09
CA SER A 355 12.80 13.50 -4.02
C SER A 355 11.51 14.27 -4.27
N LEU A 356 10.94 14.04 -5.45
CA LEU A 356 9.65 14.56 -5.89
C LEU A 356 8.87 13.43 -6.54
N ASP A 357 7.73 13.08 -5.93
CA ASP A 357 6.80 12.06 -6.44
C ASP A 357 5.54 12.75 -6.97
N MET A 358 5.06 12.31 -8.13
CA MET A 358 3.85 12.81 -8.77
C MET A 358 2.97 11.66 -9.20
N LEU A 359 1.71 11.65 -8.77
CA LEU A 359 0.66 10.74 -9.25
C LEU A 359 -0.39 11.57 -9.98
N TYR A 360 -0.60 11.29 -11.25
CA TYR A 360 -1.55 11.98 -12.12
C TYR A 360 -2.63 11.03 -12.63
N HIS A 361 -3.88 11.49 -12.59
CA HIS A 361 -5.03 10.80 -13.13
C HIS A 361 -5.51 11.46 -14.42
N PRO A 362 -5.22 10.90 -15.59
CA PRO A 362 -5.63 11.53 -16.87
C PRO A 362 -7.15 11.71 -17.03
N ALA A 363 -7.95 10.85 -16.39
CA ALA A 363 -9.41 10.84 -16.53
C ALA A 363 -10.10 12.08 -15.92
N ASP A 364 -9.52 12.69 -14.90
CA ASP A 364 -10.10 13.83 -14.17
C ASP A 364 -9.09 14.94 -13.88
N ALA A 365 -7.87 14.85 -14.44
CA ALA A 365 -6.77 15.76 -14.25
C ALA A 365 -6.38 15.98 -12.75
N GLY A 366 -6.72 15.04 -11.88
CA GLY A 366 -6.27 15.03 -10.49
C GLY A 366 -4.77 14.77 -10.41
N LEU A 367 -4.05 15.55 -9.60
CA LEU A 367 -2.61 15.44 -9.39
C LEU A 367 -2.30 15.43 -7.89
N MET A 368 -1.50 14.45 -7.45
CA MET A 368 -0.92 14.40 -6.11
C MET A 368 0.60 14.55 -6.23
N VAL A 369 1.16 15.50 -5.51
CA VAL A 369 2.60 15.78 -5.48
C VAL A 369 3.11 15.57 -4.06
N THR A 370 4.22 14.84 -3.91
CA THR A 370 4.94 14.69 -2.64
C THR A 370 6.38 15.13 -2.85
N ALA A 371 6.79 16.19 -2.15
CA ALA A 371 8.19 16.61 -2.11
C ALA A 371 8.78 16.20 -0.76
N SER A 372 9.94 15.56 -0.76
CA SER A 372 10.61 15.14 0.47
C SER A 372 12.13 15.24 0.35
N ILE A 373 12.79 15.30 1.51
CA ILE A 373 14.22 15.20 1.64
C ILE A 373 14.54 14.20 2.74
N GLN A 374 15.46 13.29 2.46
CA GLN A 374 15.97 12.32 3.41
C GLN A 374 17.44 12.57 3.67
N TRP A 375 17.83 12.52 4.94
CA TRP A 375 19.21 12.43 5.40
C TRP A 375 19.50 10.99 5.84
N LYS A 376 20.59 10.42 5.37
CA LYS A 376 21.02 9.03 5.60
C LYS A 376 22.33 9.05 6.38
N GLY A 377 22.31 8.74 7.67
CA GLY A 377 23.49 8.38 8.46
C GLY A 377 23.64 6.87 8.55
N ASP A 378 24.67 6.42 9.26
CA ASP A 378 25.01 4.99 9.36
C ASP A 378 23.90 4.17 10.05
N THR A 379 23.37 4.67 11.15
CA THR A 379 22.29 4.01 11.92
C THR A 379 21.02 4.84 11.99
N LEU A 380 21.10 6.15 11.79
CA LEU A 380 19.98 7.07 11.87
C LEU A 380 19.64 7.63 10.48
N GLN A 381 18.37 7.60 10.14
CA GLN A 381 17.83 8.26 8.94
C GLN A 381 16.71 9.20 9.36
N VAL A 382 16.67 10.40 8.75
CA VAL A 382 15.63 11.39 8.99
C VAL A 382 15.06 11.82 7.65
N GLN A 383 13.74 11.78 7.52
CA GLN A 383 13.03 12.20 6.31
C GLN A 383 11.94 13.20 6.67
N GLY A 384 11.86 14.30 5.93
CA GLY A 384 10.77 15.26 6.03
C GLY A 384 10.17 15.55 4.68
N GLY A 385 8.88 15.87 4.64
CA GLY A 385 8.24 16.18 3.37
C GLY A 385 6.81 16.70 3.49
N VAL A 386 6.29 17.07 2.35
CA VAL A 386 4.92 17.57 2.19
C VAL A 386 4.25 16.87 1.00
N ARG A 387 2.96 16.59 1.15
CA ARG A 387 2.10 16.03 0.10
C ARG A 387 0.92 16.98 -0.12
N VAL A 388 0.58 17.22 -1.38
CA VAL A 388 -0.55 18.08 -1.76
C VAL A 388 -1.31 17.43 -2.89
N SER A 389 -2.65 17.41 -2.78
CA SER A 389 -3.54 17.06 -3.89
C SER A 389 -4.06 18.35 -4.56
N THR A 390 -4.05 18.37 -5.89
CA THR A 390 -4.51 19.49 -6.73
C THR A 390 -5.24 18.96 -7.98
N GLY A 391 -5.98 19.83 -8.66
CA GLY A 391 -6.76 19.52 -9.84
C GLY A 391 -8.11 20.23 -9.83
N PRO A 392 -8.99 19.91 -10.79
CA PRO A 392 -10.39 20.33 -10.77
C PRO A 392 -11.11 19.89 -9.49
N ASP A 393 -12.07 20.68 -9.02
CA ASP A 393 -12.79 20.39 -7.77
C ASP A 393 -13.51 19.03 -7.78
N ASP A 394 -13.89 18.54 -8.95
CA ASP A 394 -14.56 17.25 -9.14
C ASP A 394 -13.58 16.08 -9.36
N ALA A 395 -12.27 16.33 -9.43
CA ALA A 395 -11.28 15.27 -9.49
C ALA A 395 -11.31 14.41 -8.21
N VAL A 396 -11.16 13.10 -8.36
CA VAL A 396 -11.26 12.14 -7.25
C VAL A 396 -10.23 12.43 -6.16
N LEU A 397 -9.01 12.83 -6.51
CA LEU A 397 -7.97 13.22 -5.54
C LEU A 397 -8.36 14.42 -4.69
N MET A 398 -9.21 15.32 -5.23
CA MET A 398 -9.73 16.49 -4.52
C MET A 398 -10.87 16.16 -3.57
N GLN A 399 -11.52 15.00 -3.75
CA GLN A 399 -12.61 14.49 -2.92
C GLN A 399 -12.11 13.64 -1.74
N LEU A 400 -10.79 13.36 -1.68
CA LEU A 400 -10.16 12.62 -0.58
C LEU A 400 -10.25 13.43 0.73
N PRO A 401 -10.23 12.74 1.90
CA PRO A 401 -10.36 13.40 3.21
C PRO A 401 -9.28 14.44 3.51
N LEU A 402 -8.10 14.29 2.92
CA LEU A 402 -6.93 15.11 3.22
C LEU A 402 -6.45 15.86 1.99
N ARG A 403 -6.34 17.18 2.11
CA ARG A 403 -5.86 18.06 1.04
C ARG A 403 -4.35 18.21 1.03
N ARG A 404 -3.76 18.37 2.22
CA ARG A 404 -2.33 18.53 2.42
C ARG A 404 -1.88 17.71 3.62
N GLN A 405 -0.67 17.20 3.55
CA GLN A 405 -0.02 16.46 4.63
C GLN A 405 1.43 16.94 4.72
N ALA A 406 1.92 17.16 5.93
CA ALA A 406 3.34 17.33 6.21
C ALA A 406 3.77 16.19 7.11
N PHE A 407 4.99 15.70 6.98
CA PHE A 407 5.50 14.63 7.81
C PHE A 407 6.97 14.80 8.15
N LEU A 408 7.34 14.26 9.29
CA LEU A 408 8.72 14.08 9.73
C LEU A 408 8.87 12.65 10.26
N LEU A 409 9.83 11.92 9.74
CA LEU A 409 10.14 10.55 10.10
C LEU A 409 11.59 10.46 10.56
N ALA A 410 11.83 9.83 11.69
CA ALA A 410 13.15 9.40 12.12
C ALA A 410 13.17 7.88 12.27
N SER A 411 14.19 7.22 11.74
CA SER A 411 14.39 5.77 11.82
C SER A 411 15.79 5.49 12.34
N TRP A 412 15.89 4.70 13.39
CA TRP A 412 17.16 4.28 13.99
C TRP A 412 17.27 2.75 13.93
N ALA A 413 18.36 2.27 13.32
CA ALA A 413 18.68 0.84 13.23
C ALA A 413 19.69 0.44 14.30
N PHE A 414 19.55 -0.74 14.89
CA PHE A 414 20.41 -1.28 15.94
C PHE A 414 20.57 -2.80 15.82
#